data_bc28afd3c472d38c33aaf6297e1a2c3a
#
_entry.id   bc28afd3c472d38c33aaf6297e1a2c3a
#
_cell.length_a   1.000
_cell.length_b   1.000
_cell.length_c   1.000
_cell.angle_alpha   90.00
_cell.angle_beta   90.00
_cell.angle_gamma   90.00
#
_symmetry.space_group_name_H-M   'P 1'
#
loop_
_entity.id
_entity.type
_entity.pdbx_description
1 polymer ?
#
loop_
_entity_poly.entity_id
_entity_poly.type
_entity_poly.pdbx_seq_one_letter_code
_entity_poly.pdbx_strand_id
1 'polypeptide(L)'
;MRSESPTHRSNLLSVEYVGEVAEMNIKDVVNVDPERMSGVPCFTGTRVPISHLFEHLEGGETLNEFLDQFPTVSHEQALAALELSKESLLSQYEVAA
;
A
#
# COMPACT_ATOMS: atom_id res chain seq x y z
N MET A 1 -0.93 -1.44 30.04
CA MET A 1 -0.87 -1.61 29.12
C MET A 1 -0.99 -1.40 28.56
N ARG A 2 -0.78 -1.44 28.53
CA ARG A 2 -0.72 -1.47 27.58
C ARG A 2 -0.43 -1.59 26.91
N SER A 3 -0.10 -1.66 27.16
CA SER A 3 0.37 -1.86 26.22
C SER A 3 0.40 -1.65 25.57
N GLU A 4 0.59 -1.66 25.65
CA GLU A 4 0.83 -1.64 24.67
C GLU A 4 0.92 -1.62 24.00
N SER A 5 0.96 -1.63 24.51
CA SER A 5 1.15 -1.79 23.49
C SER A 5 1.10 -1.62 22.93
N PRO A 6 1.14 -1.62 23.12
CA PRO A 6 1.13 -1.65 22.21
C PRO A 6 1.00 -1.65 21.57
N THR A 7 1.16 -1.74 21.69
CA THR A 7 1.11 -1.95 20.80
C THR A 7 0.58 -1.79 20.38
N HIS A 8 0.49 -1.77 20.54
CA HIS A 8 0.02 -1.81 19.84
C HIS A 8 -0.78 -1.42 19.92
N ARG A 9 -0.97 -1.24 20.17
CA ARG A 9 -1.75 -0.96 20.08
C ARG A 9 -2.65 -0.90 19.99
N SER A 10 -2.96 -0.92 20.39
CA SER A 10 -3.89 -1.22 19.89
C SER A 10 -4.96 -0.47 19.68
N ASN A 11 -5.76 0.04 19.24
CA ASN A 11 -6.67 0.74 18.81
C ASN A 11 -7.60 0.04 17.92
N LEU A 12 -8.93 -0.03 18.15
CA LEU A 12 -9.77 -0.98 17.50
C LEU A 12 -10.12 -0.60 16.09
N LEU A 13 -10.30 0.69 15.84
CA LEU A 13 -10.56 1.13 14.49
C LEU A 13 -9.39 0.87 13.59
N SER A 14 -8.21 1.12 14.10
CA SER A 14 -7.02 0.84 13.34
C SER A 14 -6.87 -0.63 13.07
N VAL A 15 -7.27 -1.43 14.02
CA VAL A 15 -7.12 -2.87 13.87
C VAL A 15 -7.97 -3.38 12.74
N GLU A 16 -9.22 -2.92 12.65
CA GLU A 16 -10.07 -3.36 11.58
C GLU A 16 -9.53 -2.97 10.22
N TYR A 17 -9.07 -1.74 10.15
CA TYR A 17 -8.55 -1.23 8.90
C TYR A 17 -7.30 -1.97 8.47
N VAL A 18 -6.41 -2.16 9.41
CA VAL A 18 -5.18 -2.89 9.15
C VAL A 18 -5.49 -4.33 8.80
N GLY A 19 -6.52 -4.89 9.40
CA GLY A 19 -6.90 -6.25 9.08
C GLY A 19 -7.28 -6.43 7.63
N GLU A 20 -8.02 -5.47 7.07
CA GLU A 20 -8.36 -5.51 5.66
C GLU A 20 -7.13 -5.53 4.79
N VAL A 21 -6.21 -4.62 5.06
CA VAL A 21 -4.98 -4.53 4.27
C VAL A 21 -4.12 -5.76 4.49
N ALA A 22 -4.05 -6.23 5.71
CA ALA A 22 -3.18 -7.36 6.05
C ALA A 22 -3.64 -8.65 5.41
N GLU A 23 -4.90 -8.76 5.03
CA GLU A 23 -5.38 -9.95 4.35
C GLU A 23 -4.99 -10.01 2.91
N MET A 24 -4.57 -8.88 2.34
CA MET A 24 -4.08 -8.88 0.96
C MET A 24 -2.64 -9.32 0.95
N ASN A 25 -2.32 -10.30 0.12
CA ASN A 25 -0.91 -10.61 -0.03
C ASN A 25 -0.36 -9.77 -1.19
N ILE A 26 0.96 -9.81 -1.33
CA ILE A 26 1.59 -8.89 -2.28
C ILE A 26 1.10 -9.12 -3.71
N LYS A 27 0.70 -10.33 -4.03
CA LYS A 27 0.22 -10.63 -5.39
C LYS A 27 -1.13 -9.99 -5.67
N ASP A 28 -1.90 -9.69 -4.64
CA ASP A 28 -3.16 -8.98 -4.81
C ASP A 28 -2.93 -7.51 -5.09
N VAL A 29 -1.76 -7.01 -4.75
CA VAL A 29 -1.44 -5.59 -4.89
C VAL A 29 -0.63 -5.32 -6.14
N VAL A 30 0.40 -6.12 -6.38
CA VAL A 30 1.39 -5.87 -7.43
C VAL A 30 1.49 -7.05 -8.35
N ASN A 31 1.49 -6.79 -9.64
CA ASN A 31 1.73 -7.81 -10.65
C ASN A 31 2.77 -7.32 -11.63
N VAL A 32 3.70 -8.20 -11.97
CA VAL A 32 4.73 -7.91 -12.96
C VAL A 32 4.58 -8.92 -14.09
N ASP A 33 4.28 -8.42 -15.28
CA ASP A 33 4.11 -9.28 -16.45
C ASP A 33 5.05 -8.79 -17.52
N PRO A 34 6.09 -9.57 -17.84
CA PRO A 34 7.08 -9.11 -18.83
C PRO A 34 6.48 -8.91 -20.22
N GLU A 35 5.32 -9.51 -20.50
CA GLU A 35 4.68 -9.35 -21.79
C GLU A 35 3.67 -8.22 -21.80
N ARG A 36 3.42 -7.62 -20.65
CA ARG A 36 2.54 -6.46 -20.53
C ARG A 36 3.32 -5.37 -19.82
N MET A 37 3.17 -4.15 -20.30
CA MET A 37 3.83 -2.99 -19.67
C MET A 37 5.32 -3.19 -19.52
N SER A 38 5.90 -4.06 -20.36
CA SER A 38 7.35 -4.30 -20.37
C SER A 38 7.90 -4.70 -19.00
N GLY A 39 7.12 -5.42 -18.21
CA GLY A 39 7.57 -5.86 -16.90
C GLY A 39 7.52 -4.81 -15.82
N VAL A 40 6.87 -3.67 -16.08
CA VAL A 40 6.71 -2.64 -15.05
C VAL A 40 5.72 -3.13 -14.00
N PRO A 41 6.05 -3.02 -12.69
CA PRO A 41 5.12 -3.44 -11.65
C PRO A 41 3.87 -2.56 -11.68
N CYS A 42 2.73 -3.20 -11.81
CA CYS A 42 1.44 -2.52 -11.86
C CYS A 42 0.54 -3.05 -10.75
N PHE A 43 -0.49 -2.26 -10.42
CA PHE A 43 -1.52 -2.78 -9.54
C PHE A 43 -2.19 -3.98 -10.20
N THR A 44 -2.38 -5.03 -9.42
CA THR A 44 -2.91 -6.30 -9.94
C THR A 44 -4.26 -6.05 -10.62
N GLY A 45 -4.39 -6.59 -11.82
CA GLY A 45 -5.62 -6.45 -12.59
C GLY A 45 -5.75 -5.15 -13.33
N THR A 46 -4.73 -4.31 -13.30
CA THR A 46 -4.77 -3.00 -13.98
C THR A 46 -3.52 -2.83 -14.82
N ARG A 47 -3.49 -1.75 -15.58
CA ARG A 47 -2.29 -1.33 -16.29
C ARG A 47 -1.69 -0.07 -15.66
N VAL A 48 -2.02 0.18 -14.40
CA VAL A 48 -1.54 1.36 -13.69
C VAL A 48 -0.27 1.00 -12.94
N PRO A 49 0.87 1.57 -13.32
CA PRO A 49 2.11 1.28 -12.59
C PRO A 49 2.03 1.74 -11.14
N ILE A 50 2.61 0.93 -10.26
CA ILE A 50 2.65 1.27 -8.84
C ILE A 50 3.30 2.64 -8.62
N SER A 51 4.33 2.95 -9.42
CA SER A 51 5.04 4.21 -9.27
C SER A 51 4.14 5.42 -9.44
N HIS A 52 3.06 5.28 -10.21
CA HIS A 52 2.17 6.41 -10.43
C HIS A 52 1.52 6.88 -9.14
N LEU A 53 1.21 5.96 -8.23
CA LEU A 53 0.66 6.35 -6.94
C LEU A 53 1.62 7.29 -6.21
N PHE A 54 2.88 6.91 -6.14
CA PHE A 54 3.86 7.71 -5.42
C PHE A 54 4.13 9.02 -6.11
N GLU A 55 4.19 9.01 -7.44
CA GLU A 55 4.43 10.23 -8.19
C GLU A 55 3.31 11.24 -8.00
N HIS A 56 2.07 10.78 -7.97
CA HIS A 56 0.95 11.68 -7.76
C HIS A 56 0.96 12.26 -6.35
N LEU A 57 1.26 11.44 -5.36
CA LEU A 57 1.33 11.92 -3.99
C LEU A 57 2.49 12.89 -3.82
N GLU A 58 3.64 12.60 -4.45
CA GLU A 58 4.78 13.50 -4.39
C GLU A 58 4.48 14.83 -5.06
N GLY A 59 3.61 14.80 -6.05
CA GLY A 59 3.20 16.01 -6.73
C GLY A 59 2.13 16.81 -6.01
N GLY A 60 1.71 16.35 -4.83
CA GLY A 60 0.77 17.09 -4.01
C GLY A 60 -0.67 16.64 -4.12
N GLU A 61 -0.95 15.58 -4.89
CA GLU A 61 -2.31 15.08 -5.01
C GLU A 61 -2.65 14.20 -3.82
N THR A 62 -3.93 14.18 -3.47
CA THR A 62 -4.38 13.29 -2.41
C THR A 62 -4.59 11.89 -2.96
N LEU A 63 -4.68 10.94 -2.04
CA LEU A 63 -4.99 9.58 -2.43
C LEU A 63 -6.32 9.50 -3.15
N ASN A 64 -7.32 10.23 -2.68
CA ASN A 64 -8.62 10.22 -3.34
C ASN A 64 -8.55 10.77 -4.76
N GLU A 65 -7.74 11.79 -4.97
CA GLU A 65 -7.56 12.32 -6.32
C GLU A 65 -6.91 11.30 -7.23
N PHE A 66 -5.94 10.57 -6.70
CA PHE A 66 -5.31 9.51 -7.48
C PHE A 66 -6.34 8.44 -7.86
N LEU A 67 -7.15 8.02 -6.90
CA LEU A 67 -8.13 6.97 -7.16
C LEU A 67 -9.20 7.42 -8.14
N ASP A 68 -9.55 8.70 -8.12
CA ASP A 68 -10.48 9.23 -9.10
C ASP A 68 -9.92 9.14 -10.52
N GLN A 69 -8.63 9.36 -10.66
CA GLN A 69 -8.00 9.32 -11.98
C GLN A 69 -7.77 7.90 -12.46
N PHE A 70 -7.62 6.97 -11.55
CA PHE A 70 -7.33 5.58 -11.88
C PHE A 70 -8.34 4.65 -11.23
N PRO A 71 -9.58 4.67 -11.73
CA PRO A 71 -10.67 3.94 -11.06
C PRO A 71 -10.52 2.43 -11.09
N THR A 72 -9.59 1.88 -11.89
CA THR A 72 -9.34 0.46 -11.86
C THR A 72 -8.52 0.02 -10.65
N VAL A 73 -7.90 0.97 -9.95
CA VAL A 73 -7.16 0.67 -8.73
C VAL A 73 -8.13 0.80 -7.56
N SER A 74 -8.20 -0.22 -6.72
CA SER A 74 -9.08 -0.15 -5.55
C SER A 74 -8.41 0.63 -4.44
N HIS A 75 -9.26 1.17 -3.56
CA HIS A 75 -8.77 1.87 -2.38
C HIS A 75 -7.87 0.95 -1.55
N GLU A 76 -8.29 -0.30 -1.40
CA GLU A 76 -7.52 -1.27 -0.63
C GLU A 76 -6.17 -1.55 -1.23
N GLN A 77 -6.10 -1.65 -2.56
CA GLN A 77 -4.82 -1.87 -3.21
C GLN A 77 -3.87 -0.70 -2.98
N ALA A 78 -4.37 0.51 -3.11
CA ALA A 78 -3.54 1.68 -2.93
C ALA A 78 -3.03 1.78 -1.49
N LEU A 79 -3.90 1.52 -0.52
CA LEU A 79 -3.49 1.54 0.88
C LEU A 79 -2.50 0.44 1.19
N ALA A 80 -2.71 -0.74 0.62
CA ALA A 80 -1.78 -1.84 0.84
C ALA A 80 -0.41 -1.50 0.28
N ALA A 81 -0.35 -0.84 -0.87
CA ALA A 81 0.92 -0.42 -1.43
C ALA A 81 1.64 0.53 -0.50
N LEU A 82 0.90 1.47 0.09
CA LEU A 82 1.49 2.40 1.03
C LEU A 82 1.97 1.71 2.29
N GLU A 83 1.17 0.76 2.81
CA GLU A 83 1.56 0.02 4.01
C GLU A 83 2.79 -0.82 3.77
N LEU A 84 2.83 -1.52 2.64
CA LEU A 84 3.99 -2.35 2.32
C LEU A 84 5.24 -1.49 2.17
N SER A 85 5.09 -0.32 1.57
CA SER A 85 6.22 0.59 1.41
C SER A 85 6.72 1.08 2.76
N LYS A 86 5.79 1.40 3.64
CA LYS A 86 6.13 1.85 4.99
C LYS A 86 6.87 0.76 5.73
N GLU A 87 6.35 -0.46 5.67
CA GLU A 87 6.98 -1.57 6.36
C GLU A 87 8.38 -1.84 5.84
N SER A 88 8.53 -1.75 4.53
CA SER A 88 9.84 -1.97 3.92
C SER A 88 10.84 -0.94 4.40
N LEU A 89 10.42 0.32 4.46
CA LEU A 89 11.30 1.38 4.89
C LEU A 89 11.66 1.25 6.37
N LEU A 90 10.65 1.02 7.21
CA LEU A 90 10.87 0.96 8.64
C LEU A 90 11.64 -0.26 9.07
N SER A 91 11.51 -1.36 8.32
CA SER A 91 12.23 -2.57 8.68
C SER A 91 13.74 -2.38 8.63
N GLN A 92 14.19 -1.40 7.88
CA GLN A 92 15.61 -1.12 7.79
C GLN A 92 16.14 -0.46 9.07
N TYR A 93 15.27 0.07 9.89
CA TYR A 93 15.66 0.77 11.11
C TYR A 93 15.10 0.12 12.35
N GLU A 94 14.36 -0.94 12.20
CA GLU A 94 13.68 -1.53 13.35
C GLU A 94 14.65 -2.13 14.34
N VAL A 95 15.79 -2.60 13.87
CA VAL A 95 16.78 -3.16 14.75
C VAL A 95 17.32 -2.08 15.69
N ALA A 96 17.35 -0.86 15.22
CA ALA A 96 17.86 0.22 16.02
C ALA A 96 16.91 0.60 17.16
N ALA A 97 15.67 0.22 17.04
CA ALA A 97 14.71 0.50 18.09
C ALA A 97 14.88 -0.47 19.27
#